data_9ea53d21a029bf0b5b87f61ad1fd1caf
#
_entry.id   9ea53d21a029bf0b5b87f61ad1fd1caf
#
_cell.length_a   1.000
_cell.length_b   1.000
_cell.length_c   1.000
_cell.angle_alpha   90.00
_cell.angle_beta   90.00
_cell.angle_gamma   90.00
#
_symmetry.space_group_name_H-M   'P 1'
#
loop_
_entity.id
_entity.type
_entity.pdbx_description
1 polymer ?
#
loop_
_entity_poly.entity_id
_entity_poly.type
_entity_poly.pdbx_seq_one_letter_code
_entity_poly.pdbx_strand_id
1 'polypeptide(L)'
;DLHRVSRRQSQMCIRDRGGAGTTFGTVKAIAQLKPDVEVHFISAVTENMLSGHAMHPGDFLTASNGKIIEVNNTDAEGRLTLADALVFAEKLGVDAIVDLATLTGACVVALGNDIAGLWSPNDDLAAEITTAAEKAGEKMWRMPLEEKYFEGLKAMHADLKNTGPRPGSAITAALFLKQFVKNTPWVHLDIAGPVWVDAENGYNNHCLLYTSD
;
A
#
# COMPACT_ATOMS: atom_id res chain seq x y z
N ASP A 1 -9.83 17.39 -27.24
CA ASP A 1 -9.37 17.40 -25.82
C ASP A 1 -9.54 16.05 -25.09
N LEU A 2 -10.21 15.08 -25.70
CA LEU A 2 -10.33 13.69 -25.18
C LEU A 2 -8.96 13.00 -25.02
N HIS A 3 -7.98 13.30 -25.90
CA HIS A 3 -6.61 12.78 -25.80
C HIS A 3 -5.83 13.29 -24.59
N ARG A 4 -6.17 14.47 -24.08
CA ARG A 4 -5.52 15.07 -22.90
C ARG A 4 -6.04 14.46 -21.60
N VAL A 5 -7.33 14.10 -21.56
CA VAL A 5 -7.97 13.40 -20.44
C VAL A 5 -7.44 11.96 -20.37
N SER A 6 -7.35 11.25 -21.50
CA SER A 6 -6.82 9.89 -21.60
C SER A 6 -5.37 9.77 -21.11
N ARG A 7 -4.48 10.72 -21.45
CA ARG A 7 -3.08 10.71 -20.97
C ARG A 7 -2.96 10.94 -19.47
N ARG A 8 -3.76 11.86 -18.90
CA ARG A 8 -3.76 12.09 -17.45
C ARG A 8 -4.30 10.88 -16.69
N GLN A 9 -5.33 10.24 -17.21
CA GLN A 9 -5.93 9.05 -16.61
C GLN A 9 -4.99 7.83 -16.68
N SER A 10 -4.26 7.64 -17.79
CA SER A 10 -3.26 6.57 -17.90
C SER A 10 -2.06 6.80 -16.98
N GLN A 11 -1.59 8.05 -16.81
CA GLN A 11 -0.52 8.38 -15.89
C GLN A 11 -0.93 8.16 -14.42
N MET A 12 -2.15 8.52 -14.05
CA MET A 12 -2.69 8.28 -12.71
C MET A 12 -2.78 6.77 -12.42
N CYS A 13 -3.32 5.99 -13.35
CA CYS A 13 -3.40 4.53 -13.22
C CYS A 13 -2.03 3.85 -13.11
N ILE A 14 -0.99 4.38 -13.73
CA ILE A 14 0.38 3.86 -13.63
C ILE A 14 0.97 4.16 -12.24
N ARG A 15 0.79 5.38 -11.72
CA ARG A 15 1.21 5.74 -10.35
C ARG A 15 0.59 4.82 -9.32
N ASP A 16 -0.72 4.60 -9.42
CA ASP A 16 -1.50 3.82 -8.45
C ASP A 16 -1.15 2.31 -8.48
N ARG A 17 -0.35 1.86 -9.44
CA ARG A 17 0.18 0.49 -9.54
C ARG A 17 1.64 0.36 -9.12
N GLY A 18 2.24 1.39 -8.56
CA GLY A 18 3.65 1.41 -8.15
C GLY A 18 4.01 0.30 -7.18
N GLY A 19 3.12 -0.04 -6.22
CA GLY A 19 3.33 -1.17 -5.32
C GLY A 19 3.48 -2.50 -6.03
N ALA A 20 2.60 -2.82 -7.00
CA ALA A 20 2.73 -4.02 -7.82
C ALA A 20 4.01 -3.98 -8.67
N GLY A 21 4.34 -2.84 -9.27
CA GLY A 21 5.58 -2.65 -10.03
C GLY A 21 6.82 -2.95 -9.20
N THR A 22 6.89 -2.43 -7.99
CA THR A 22 7.98 -2.70 -7.04
C THR A 22 8.05 -4.19 -6.66
N THR A 23 6.90 -4.81 -6.41
CA THR A 23 6.82 -6.25 -6.14
C THR A 23 7.39 -7.07 -7.29
N PHE A 24 7.03 -6.78 -8.55
CA PHE A 24 7.59 -7.46 -9.72
C PHE A 24 9.08 -7.20 -9.91
N GLY A 25 9.57 -5.98 -9.63
CA GLY A 25 10.99 -5.68 -9.63
C GLY A 25 11.75 -6.52 -8.59
N THR A 26 11.18 -6.68 -7.40
CA THR A 26 11.74 -7.52 -6.34
C THR A 26 11.75 -9.00 -6.73
N VAL A 27 10.69 -9.52 -7.38
CA VAL A 27 10.68 -10.89 -7.94
C VAL A 27 11.89 -11.13 -8.84
N LYS A 28 12.14 -10.19 -9.77
CA LYS A 28 13.26 -10.29 -10.69
C LYS A 28 14.61 -10.31 -9.95
N ALA A 29 14.79 -9.43 -8.98
CA ALA A 29 16.01 -9.35 -8.18
C ALA A 29 16.26 -10.64 -7.36
N ILE A 30 15.25 -11.12 -6.64
CA ILE A 30 15.33 -12.35 -5.84
C ILE A 30 15.60 -13.56 -6.71
N ALA A 31 14.96 -13.68 -7.88
CA ALA A 31 15.19 -14.78 -8.82
C ALA A 31 16.63 -14.81 -9.35
N GLN A 32 17.28 -13.65 -9.48
CA GLN A 32 18.67 -13.53 -9.89
C GLN A 32 19.65 -13.83 -8.74
N LEU A 33 19.37 -13.29 -7.55
CA LEU A 33 20.23 -13.45 -6.36
C LEU A 33 20.16 -14.85 -5.75
N LYS A 34 19.01 -15.54 -5.91
CA LYS A 34 18.75 -16.90 -5.40
C LYS A 34 19.14 -17.06 -3.92
N PRO A 35 18.65 -16.20 -3.01
CA PRO A 35 18.91 -16.40 -1.59
C PRO A 35 18.28 -17.72 -1.11
N ASP A 36 18.84 -18.31 -0.05
CA ASP A 36 18.31 -19.53 0.58
C ASP A 36 17.12 -19.22 1.49
N VAL A 37 16.05 -18.68 0.91
CA VAL A 37 14.80 -18.33 1.58
C VAL A 37 13.62 -18.59 0.65
N GLU A 38 12.47 -18.97 1.22
CA GLU A 38 11.22 -19.06 0.50
C GLU A 38 10.54 -17.68 0.51
N VAL A 39 10.19 -17.15 -0.66
CA VAL A 39 9.54 -15.84 -0.79
C VAL A 39 8.27 -15.96 -1.62
N HIS A 40 7.15 -15.55 -1.05
CA HIS A 40 5.88 -15.45 -1.72
C HIS A 40 5.63 -14.01 -2.20
N PHE A 41 5.41 -13.85 -3.50
CA PHE A 41 5.07 -12.56 -4.09
C PHE A 41 3.58 -12.52 -4.39
N ILE A 42 2.87 -11.60 -3.76
CA ILE A 42 1.43 -11.46 -3.87
C ILE A 42 1.10 -10.09 -4.44
N SER A 43 0.34 -10.06 -5.51
CA SER A 43 -0.20 -8.83 -6.09
C SER A 43 -1.70 -9.00 -6.27
N ALA A 44 -2.50 -8.25 -5.52
CA ALA A 44 -3.94 -8.18 -5.70
C ALA A 44 -4.26 -7.24 -6.86
N VAL A 45 -4.72 -7.81 -7.98
CA VAL A 45 -5.03 -7.06 -9.20
C VAL A 45 -6.53 -7.13 -9.45
N THR A 46 -7.17 -5.97 -9.58
CA THR A 46 -8.60 -5.86 -9.86
C THR A 46 -8.83 -4.79 -10.93
N GLU A 47 -9.90 -4.94 -11.68
CA GLU A 47 -10.37 -3.89 -12.57
C GLU A 47 -10.94 -2.73 -11.75
N ASN A 48 -10.59 -1.50 -12.14
CA ASN A 48 -11.11 -0.28 -11.55
C ASN A 48 -11.71 0.58 -12.66
N MET A 49 -12.91 0.20 -13.12
CA MET A 49 -13.63 0.82 -14.23
C MET A 49 -14.98 1.35 -13.76
N LEU A 50 -15.40 2.46 -14.33
CA LEU A 50 -16.75 2.99 -14.14
C LEU A 50 -17.77 2.01 -14.69
N SER A 51 -18.69 1.54 -13.86
CA SER A 51 -19.78 0.67 -14.25
C SER A 51 -20.98 0.81 -13.30
N GLY A 52 -22.15 0.33 -13.73
CA GLY A 52 -23.32 0.28 -12.86
C GLY A 52 -23.22 -0.75 -11.73
N HIS A 53 -22.19 -1.60 -11.74
CA HIS A 53 -21.89 -2.59 -10.70
C HIS A 53 -20.68 -2.19 -9.85
N ALA A 54 -20.08 -1.02 -10.10
CA ALA A 54 -18.98 -0.52 -9.29
C ALA A 54 -19.45 -0.25 -7.87
N MET A 55 -18.52 -0.33 -6.93
CA MET A 55 -18.70 -0.04 -5.52
C MET A 55 -19.19 1.40 -5.31
N HIS A 56 -20.14 1.59 -4.40
CA HIS A 56 -20.71 2.90 -4.06
C HIS A 56 -20.47 3.24 -2.58
N PRO A 57 -20.46 4.53 -2.22
CA PRO A 57 -20.52 4.92 -0.81
C PRO A 57 -21.80 4.38 -0.15
N GLY A 58 -21.65 3.76 1.02
CA GLY A 58 -22.72 3.08 1.74
C GLY A 58 -22.80 1.57 1.50
N ASP A 59 -21.99 1.03 0.59
CA ASP A 59 -21.88 -0.42 0.41
C ASP A 59 -21.16 -1.08 1.60
N PHE A 60 -21.48 -2.34 1.85
CA PHE A 60 -20.83 -3.19 2.84
C PHE A 60 -20.11 -4.34 2.14
N LEU A 61 -18.83 -4.46 2.42
CA LEU A 61 -17.99 -5.51 1.86
C LEU A 61 -17.54 -6.46 2.96
N THR A 62 -17.54 -7.76 2.67
CA THR A 62 -17.00 -8.77 3.58
C THR A 62 -15.61 -9.17 3.13
N ALA A 63 -14.60 -8.88 3.93
CA ALA A 63 -13.23 -9.27 3.69
C ALA A 63 -13.03 -10.78 3.92
N SER A 64 -11.94 -11.34 3.39
CA SER A 64 -11.61 -12.77 3.47
C SER A 64 -11.41 -13.32 4.89
N ASN A 65 -11.23 -12.44 5.89
CA ASN A 65 -11.20 -12.79 7.30
C ASN A 65 -12.57 -12.71 8.00
N GLY A 66 -13.62 -12.39 7.24
CA GLY A 66 -15.01 -12.27 7.72
C GLY A 66 -15.38 -10.90 8.28
N LYS A 67 -14.44 -9.94 8.35
CA LYS A 67 -14.76 -8.55 8.77
C LYS A 67 -15.63 -7.86 7.74
N ILE A 68 -16.62 -7.13 8.21
CA ILE A 68 -17.49 -6.30 7.38
C ILE A 68 -16.94 -4.87 7.36
N ILE A 69 -16.78 -4.34 6.16
CA ILE A 69 -16.23 -3.00 5.91
C ILE A 69 -17.32 -2.13 5.29
N GLU A 70 -17.62 -0.99 5.92
CA GLU A 70 -18.46 0.04 5.33
C GLU A 70 -17.62 0.92 4.40
N VAL A 71 -18.05 1.01 3.15
CA VAL A 71 -17.42 1.88 2.15
C VAL A 71 -18.00 3.28 2.29
N ASN A 72 -17.22 4.20 2.84
CA ASN A 72 -17.61 5.61 2.93
C ASN A 72 -16.87 6.50 1.91
N ASN A 73 -15.81 5.96 1.26
CA ASN A 73 -15.07 6.62 0.20
C ASN A 73 -14.58 5.59 -0.83
N THR A 74 -15.06 5.69 -2.05
CA THR A 74 -14.70 4.76 -3.13
C THR A 74 -13.29 4.97 -3.70
N ASP A 75 -12.68 6.13 -3.45
CA ASP A 75 -11.27 6.44 -3.80
C ASP A 75 -10.26 5.79 -2.83
N ALA A 76 -10.74 5.10 -1.82
CA ALA A 76 -9.94 4.30 -0.90
C ALA A 76 -10.09 2.79 -1.15
N GLU A 77 -10.14 2.38 -2.41
CA GLU A 77 -10.29 1.00 -2.87
C GLU A 77 -9.02 0.17 -2.70
N GLY A 78 -7.86 0.80 -2.84
CA GLY A 78 -6.56 0.13 -2.77
C GLY A 78 -6.36 -0.63 -1.45
N ARG A 79 -6.79 -0.06 -0.33
CA ARG A 79 -6.70 -0.73 0.97
C ARG A 79 -7.66 -1.90 1.12
N LEU A 80 -8.76 -1.93 0.38
CA LEU A 80 -9.73 -3.05 0.39
C LEU A 80 -9.13 -4.27 -0.31
N THR A 81 -8.52 -4.08 -1.47
CA THR A 81 -7.78 -5.14 -2.17
C THR A 81 -6.58 -5.63 -1.38
N LEU A 82 -5.84 -4.69 -0.77
CA LEU A 82 -4.67 -5.03 0.04
C LEU A 82 -5.05 -5.79 1.31
N ALA A 83 -6.20 -5.50 1.91
CA ALA A 83 -6.72 -6.23 3.05
C ALA A 83 -6.84 -7.73 2.78
N ASP A 84 -7.43 -8.11 1.66
CA ASP A 84 -7.57 -9.52 1.27
C ASP A 84 -6.24 -10.17 0.89
N ALA A 85 -5.33 -9.42 0.27
CA ALA A 85 -3.96 -9.89 0.01
C ALA A 85 -3.20 -10.20 1.32
N LEU A 86 -3.34 -9.35 2.34
CA LEU A 86 -2.73 -9.56 3.66
C LEU A 86 -3.30 -10.80 4.37
N VAL A 87 -4.63 -10.99 4.33
CA VAL A 87 -5.27 -12.20 4.87
C VAL A 87 -4.79 -13.45 4.13
N PHE A 88 -4.60 -13.37 2.83
CA PHE A 88 -4.06 -14.47 2.04
C PHE A 88 -2.59 -14.77 2.42
N ALA A 89 -1.76 -13.74 2.54
CA ALA A 89 -0.36 -13.89 2.96
C ALA A 89 -0.26 -14.56 4.33
N GLU A 90 -1.07 -14.14 5.29
CA GLU A 90 -1.07 -14.73 6.64
C GLU A 90 -1.47 -16.21 6.64
N LYS A 91 -2.40 -16.61 5.75
CA LYS A 91 -2.80 -18.03 5.59
C LYS A 91 -1.68 -18.92 5.04
N LEU A 92 -0.67 -18.36 4.40
CA LEU A 92 0.50 -19.12 3.94
C LEU A 92 1.44 -19.52 5.08
N GLY A 93 1.30 -18.93 6.27
CA GLY A 93 2.13 -19.24 7.43
C GLY A 93 3.56 -18.72 7.31
N VAL A 94 3.74 -17.57 6.68
CA VAL A 94 5.04 -16.91 6.49
C VAL A 94 5.58 -16.33 7.79
N ASP A 95 6.91 -16.18 7.90
CA ASP A 95 7.58 -15.63 9.07
C ASP A 95 7.45 -14.10 9.18
N ALA A 96 7.31 -13.40 8.05
CA ALA A 96 7.11 -11.96 8.00
C ALA A 96 6.35 -11.54 6.73
N ILE A 97 5.65 -10.40 6.80
CA ILE A 97 4.96 -9.78 5.68
C ILE A 97 5.47 -8.36 5.50
N VAL A 98 5.86 -8.01 4.28
CA VAL A 98 6.15 -6.64 3.87
C VAL A 98 5.20 -6.28 2.74
N ASP A 99 4.34 -5.31 2.93
CA ASP A 99 3.47 -4.80 1.88
C ASP A 99 3.90 -3.40 1.42
N LEU A 100 3.73 -3.15 0.13
CA LEU A 100 4.07 -1.88 -0.49
C LEU A 100 2.85 -1.39 -1.28
N ALA A 101 2.44 -0.16 -0.99
CA ALA A 101 1.33 0.44 -1.70
C ALA A 101 1.53 1.96 -1.88
N THR A 102 1.02 2.49 -2.97
CA THR A 102 0.82 3.93 -3.17
C THR A 102 -0.48 4.33 -2.50
N LEU A 103 -0.50 4.26 -1.14
CA LEU A 103 -1.76 4.15 -0.43
C LEU A 103 -2.41 5.49 -0.14
N THR A 104 -1.62 6.49 0.29
CA THR A 104 -2.21 7.73 0.79
C THR A 104 -1.52 9.00 0.28
N GLY A 105 -2.32 9.94 -0.22
CA GLY A 105 -1.85 11.31 -0.43
C GLY A 105 -1.44 12.00 0.87
N ALA A 106 -1.96 11.56 2.02
CA ALA A 106 -1.59 12.09 3.33
C ALA A 106 -0.12 11.76 3.69
N CYS A 107 0.40 10.61 3.28
CA CYS A 107 1.83 10.28 3.42
C CYS A 107 2.69 11.26 2.62
N VAL A 108 2.28 11.57 1.38
CA VAL A 108 2.97 12.56 0.54
C VAL A 108 2.95 13.95 1.19
N VAL A 109 1.81 14.36 1.76
CA VAL A 109 1.72 15.65 2.47
C VAL A 109 2.63 15.69 3.70
N ALA A 110 2.79 14.57 4.40
CA ALA A 110 3.61 14.49 5.60
C ALA A 110 5.12 14.41 5.32
N LEU A 111 5.53 13.62 4.31
CA LEU A 111 6.92 13.24 4.08
C LEU A 111 7.51 13.76 2.74
N GLY A 112 6.66 14.32 1.88
CA GLY A 112 7.08 14.77 0.54
C GLY A 112 7.19 13.61 -0.46
N ASN A 113 7.89 13.87 -1.58
CA ASN A 113 7.98 12.92 -2.69
C ASN A 113 9.19 11.98 -2.61
N ASP A 114 10.08 12.17 -1.63
CA ASP A 114 11.36 11.44 -1.59
C ASP A 114 11.42 10.40 -0.47
N ILE A 115 10.46 10.38 0.43
CA ILE A 115 10.51 9.55 1.64
C ILE A 115 9.26 8.68 1.71
N ALA A 116 9.45 7.37 1.81
CA ALA A 116 8.36 6.43 2.07
C ALA A 116 7.97 6.42 3.55
N GLY A 117 6.68 6.28 3.83
CA GLY A 117 6.20 6.04 5.19
C GLY A 117 6.31 4.57 5.55
N LEU A 118 6.81 4.25 6.74
CA LEU A 118 6.91 2.90 7.27
C LEU A 118 6.05 2.77 8.53
N TRP A 119 5.17 1.78 8.57
CA TRP A 119 4.40 1.41 9.77
C TRP A 119 4.62 -0.06 10.09
N SER A 120 4.86 -0.34 11.36
CA SER A 120 4.99 -1.71 11.88
C SER A 120 4.70 -1.73 13.37
N PRO A 121 3.95 -2.72 13.86
CA PRO A 121 3.85 -3.00 15.29
C PRO A 121 5.07 -3.78 15.83
N ASN A 122 5.93 -4.29 14.94
CA ASN A 122 7.13 -5.06 15.28
C ASN A 122 8.38 -4.16 15.12
N ASP A 123 9.06 -3.90 16.23
CA ASP A 123 10.22 -2.99 16.27
C ASP A 123 11.44 -3.58 15.55
N ASP A 124 11.67 -4.87 15.69
CA ASP A 124 12.84 -5.55 15.11
C ASP A 124 12.71 -5.56 13.57
N LEU A 125 11.55 -5.97 13.04
CA LEU A 125 11.31 -5.96 11.61
C LEU A 125 11.38 -4.53 11.02
N ALA A 126 10.84 -3.54 11.73
CA ALA A 126 10.94 -2.14 11.32
C ALA A 126 12.40 -1.66 11.24
N ALA A 127 13.23 -2.04 12.21
CA ALA A 127 14.65 -1.70 12.23
C ALA A 127 15.42 -2.38 11.11
N GLU A 128 15.13 -3.66 10.82
CA GLU A 128 15.72 -4.40 9.72
C GLU A 128 15.41 -3.76 8.36
N ILE A 129 14.13 -3.42 8.12
CA ILE A 129 13.70 -2.75 6.89
C ILE A 129 14.35 -1.37 6.76
N THR A 130 14.40 -0.59 7.84
CA THR A 130 15.06 0.73 7.82
C THR A 130 16.54 0.60 7.49
N THR A 131 17.23 -0.36 8.11
CA THR A 131 18.66 -0.62 7.83
C THR A 131 18.87 -1.08 6.37
N ALA A 132 17.99 -1.91 5.85
CA ALA A 132 18.06 -2.34 4.45
C ALA A 132 17.85 -1.18 3.49
N ALA A 133 16.89 -0.30 3.78
CA ALA A 133 16.62 0.89 3.00
C ALA A 133 17.83 1.85 2.96
N GLU A 134 18.45 2.11 4.11
CA GLU A 134 19.67 2.92 4.18
C GLU A 134 20.81 2.36 3.32
N LYS A 135 21.03 1.03 3.34
CA LYS A 135 22.01 0.36 2.49
C LYS A 135 21.68 0.45 1.00
N ALA A 136 20.40 0.45 0.66
CA ALA A 136 19.93 0.58 -0.72
C ALA A 136 19.90 2.05 -1.20
N GLY A 137 20.11 3.03 -0.32
CA GLY A 137 19.97 4.44 -0.64
C GLY A 137 18.50 4.91 -0.68
N GLU A 138 17.57 4.10 -0.21
CA GLU A 138 16.15 4.41 -0.11
C GLU A 138 15.85 5.18 1.18
N LYS A 139 15.01 6.21 1.09
CA LYS A 139 14.63 7.00 2.26
C LYS A 139 13.30 6.52 2.81
N MET A 140 13.29 6.10 4.06
CA MET A 140 12.09 5.70 4.76
C MET A 140 12.00 6.40 6.13
N TRP A 141 10.79 6.68 6.56
CA TRP A 141 10.53 7.26 7.86
C TRP A 141 9.50 6.44 8.61
N ARG A 142 9.88 5.96 9.81
CA ARG A 142 8.95 5.21 10.65
C ARG A 142 7.92 6.16 11.26
N MET A 143 6.67 5.89 10.96
CA MET A 143 5.50 6.64 11.40
C MET A 143 4.84 5.93 12.60
N PRO A 144 4.16 6.66 13.48
CA PRO A 144 3.49 6.06 14.64
C PRO A 144 2.23 5.27 14.21
N LEU A 145 1.97 4.15 14.91
CA LEU A 145 0.67 3.47 14.93
C LEU A 145 -0.08 3.92 16.18
N GLU A 146 -0.71 5.10 16.13
CA GLU A 146 -1.49 5.65 17.25
C GLU A 146 -2.87 4.97 17.31
N GLU A 147 -3.00 3.95 18.16
CA GLU A 147 -4.20 3.11 18.28
C GLU A 147 -5.48 3.89 18.54
N LYS A 148 -5.40 5.02 19.23
CA LYS A 148 -6.54 5.90 19.49
C LYS A 148 -7.23 6.38 18.20
N TYR A 149 -6.47 6.50 17.11
CA TYR A 149 -7.02 6.96 15.83
C TYR A 149 -7.90 5.90 15.16
N PHE A 150 -7.85 4.64 15.62
CA PHE A 150 -8.77 3.60 15.18
C PHE A 150 -10.24 3.92 15.49
N GLU A 151 -10.51 4.73 16.51
CA GLU A 151 -11.87 5.21 16.82
C GLU A 151 -12.53 5.89 15.62
N GLY A 152 -11.74 6.58 14.77
CA GLY A 152 -12.21 7.20 13.54
C GLY A 152 -12.65 6.22 12.45
N LEU A 153 -12.23 4.95 12.55
CA LEU A 153 -12.60 3.88 11.61
C LEU A 153 -13.82 3.09 12.07
N LYS A 154 -14.30 3.26 13.30
CA LYS A 154 -15.46 2.53 13.79
C LYS A 154 -16.70 2.86 12.98
N ALA A 155 -17.43 1.85 12.56
CA ALA A 155 -18.71 1.94 11.87
C ALA A 155 -19.87 1.66 12.84
N MET A 156 -21.07 2.07 12.45
CA MET A 156 -22.27 1.77 13.25
C MET A 156 -22.85 0.39 12.91
N HIS A 157 -22.74 -0.03 11.65
CA HIS A 157 -23.36 -1.24 11.11
C HIS A 157 -22.35 -2.22 10.48
N ALA A 158 -21.05 -1.98 10.68
CA ALA A 158 -19.96 -2.81 10.22
C ALA A 158 -18.84 -2.86 11.26
N ASP A 159 -17.85 -3.72 11.06
CA ASP A 159 -16.70 -3.77 11.97
C ASP A 159 -15.84 -2.52 11.87
N LEU A 160 -15.70 -1.96 10.65
CA LEU A 160 -14.93 -0.75 10.39
C LEU A 160 -15.34 -0.07 9.09
N LYS A 161 -14.96 1.20 8.95
CA LYS A 161 -15.05 1.97 7.71
C LYS A 161 -13.75 1.85 6.92
N ASN A 162 -13.82 2.01 5.60
CA ASN A 162 -12.61 2.03 4.79
C ASN A 162 -11.80 3.32 4.90
N THR A 163 -12.37 4.44 5.39
CA THR A 163 -11.62 5.67 5.70
C THR A 163 -12.03 6.28 7.04
N GLY A 164 -11.05 6.91 7.69
CA GLY A 164 -11.24 7.72 8.90
C GLY A 164 -11.26 9.23 8.59
N PRO A 165 -11.21 10.08 9.64
CA PRO A 165 -11.07 11.53 9.52
C PRO A 165 -9.82 11.93 8.73
N ARG A 166 -9.86 13.11 8.10
CA ARG A 166 -8.73 13.65 7.33
C ARG A 166 -7.44 13.83 8.16
N PRO A 167 -7.46 14.38 9.40
CA PRO A 167 -6.27 14.41 10.24
C PRO A 167 -5.79 13.00 10.58
N GLY A 168 -4.48 12.75 10.42
CA GLY A 168 -3.88 11.44 10.68
C GLY A 168 -4.29 10.33 9.70
N SER A 169 -4.80 10.68 8.51
CA SER A 169 -5.37 9.68 7.59
C SER A 169 -4.36 8.65 7.07
N ALA A 170 -3.06 8.95 7.02
CA ALA A 170 -2.03 7.95 6.73
C ALA A 170 -1.91 6.91 7.86
N ILE A 171 -2.02 7.37 9.12
CA ILE A 171 -1.99 6.47 10.28
C ILE A 171 -3.25 5.61 10.33
N THR A 172 -4.43 6.20 10.08
CA THR A 172 -5.68 5.42 10.05
C THR A 172 -5.70 4.41 8.90
N ALA A 173 -5.05 4.71 7.76
CA ALA A 173 -4.88 3.75 6.68
C ALA A 173 -4.02 2.54 7.10
N ALA A 174 -2.91 2.77 7.78
CA ALA A 174 -2.08 1.70 8.33
C ALA A 174 -2.82 0.90 9.43
N LEU A 175 -3.57 1.58 10.30
CA LEU A 175 -4.41 0.92 11.31
C LEU A 175 -5.54 0.08 10.70
N PHE A 176 -6.09 0.51 9.56
CA PHE A 176 -7.03 -0.29 8.78
C PHE A 176 -6.36 -1.59 8.32
N LEU A 177 -5.19 -1.52 7.68
CA LEU A 177 -4.46 -2.70 7.19
C LEU A 177 -4.07 -3.65 8.32
N LYS A 178 -3.67 -3.12 9.47
CA LYS A 178 -3.34 -3.90 10.68
C LYS A 178 -4.47 -4.84 11.11
N GLN A 179 -5.74 -4.54 10.78
CA GLN A 179 -6.88 -5.39 11.11
C GLN A 179 -6.92 -6.71 10.33
N PHE A 180 -6.08 -6.83 9.30
CA PHE A 180 -6.04 -7.98 8.39
C PHE A 180 -4.77 -8.82 8.56
N VAL A 181 -3.89 -8.43 9.48
CA VAL A 181 -2.74 -9.21 9.93
C VAL A 181 -2.89 -9.46 11.43
N LYS A 182 -2.83 -10.73 11.86
CA LYS A 182 -3.07 -11.11 13.27
C LYS A 182 -1.79 -11.32 14.05
N ASN A 183 -0.96 -12.26 13.62
CA ASN A 183 0.17 -12.76 14.38
C ASN A 183 1.50 -12.64 13.67
N THR A 184 1.49 -12.55 12.35
CA THR A 184 2.71 -12.48 11.55
C THR A 184 3.35 -11.10 11.70
N PRO A 185 4.66 -11.00 11.97
CA PRO A 185 5.40 -9.74 11.88
C PRO A 185 5.13 -9.05 10.55
N TRP A 186 4.75 -7.78 10.60
CA TRP A 186 4.27 -7.05 9.43
C TRP A 186 4.84 -5.64 9.36
N VAL A 187 5.19 -5.22 8.16
CA VAL A 187 5.54 -3.84 7.80
C VAL A 187 4.70 -3.40 6.62
N HIS A 188 4.11 -2.21 6.73
CA HIS A 188 3.50 -1.49 5.63
C HIS A 188 4.42 -0.35 5.16
N LEU A 189 4.65 -0.27 3.86
CA LEU A 189 5.40 0.80 3.20
C LEU A 189 4.45 1.59 2.29
N ASP A 190 4.14 2.84 2.69
CA ASP A 190 3.41 3.76 1.83
C ASP A 190 4.40 4.51 0.94
N ILE A 191 4.45 4.08 -0.32
CA ILE A 191 5.38 4.59 -1.34
C ILE A 191 4.71 5.62 -2.27
N ALA A 192 3.59 6.21 -1.87
CA ALA A 192 2.85 7.17 -2.70
C ALA A 192 3.70 8.39 -3.11
N GLY A 193 4.67 8.81 -2.27
CA GLY A 193 5.63 9.86 -2.59
C GLY A 193 6.69 9.41 -3.60
N PRO A 194 7.59 8.48 -3.22
CA PRO A 194 8.78 8.17 -4.01
C PRO A 194 8.53 7.37 -5.29
N VAL A 195 7.32 6.86 -5.49
CA VAL A 195 6.96 6.08 -6.68
C VAL A 195 6.97 6.90 -7.98
N TRP A 196 6.98 8.22 -7.89
CA TRP A 196 6.91 9.10 -9.03
C TRP A 196 7.88 10.27 -8.92
N VAL A 197 8.62 10.52 -10.01
CA VAL A 197 9.48 11.70 -10.17
C VAL A 197 9.02 12.51 -11.37
N ASP A 198 8.95 13.85 -11.23
CA ASP A 198 8.55 14.76 -12.30
C ASP A 198 9.69 15.04 -13.30
N ALA A 199 10.93 14.77 -12.88
CA ALA A 199 12.13 14.90 -13.71
C ALA A 199 13.10 13.76 -13.43
N GLU A 200 13.88 13.37 -14.43
CA GLU A 200 14.94 12.38 -14.22
C GLU A 200 15.93 12.87 -13.15
N ASN A 201 16.18 12.00 -12.19
CA ASN A 201 17.10 12.26 -11.10
C ASN A 201 17.97 11.02 -10.83
N GLY A 202 19.16 11.00 -11.41
CA GLY A 202 20.11 9.91 -11.26
C GLY A 202 19.57 8.57 -11.77
N TYR A 203 19.23 7.67 -10.86
CA TYR A 203 18.71 6.34 -11.18
C TYR A 203 17.20 6.30 -11.43
N ASN A 204 16.48 7.39 -11.13
CA ASN A 204 15.04 7.45 -11.27
C ASN A 204 14.67 8.12 -12.58
N ASN A 205 14.15 7.36 -13.53
CA ASN A 205 13.47 7.87 -14.72
C ASN A 205 12.02 8.20 -14.38
N HIS A 206 11.35 9.00 -15.21
CA HIS A 206 9.96 9.46 -15.01
C HIS A 206 8.93 8.35 -14.69
N CYS A 207 9.28 7.09 -14.85
CA CYS A 207 8.44 5.96 -14.51
C CYS A 207 9.29 4.77 -14.08
N LEU A 208 9.07 4.25 -12.87
CA LEU A 208 9.68 3.02 -12.37
C LEU A 208 9.39 1.77 -13.24
N LEU A 209 8.43 1.84 -14.16
CA LEU A 209 8.04 0.74 -15.03
C LEU A 209 8.69 0.80 -16.43
N TYR A 210 9.38 1.87 -16.75
CA TYR A 210 10.16 1.99 -18.00
C TYR A 210 11.64 1.77 -17.68
N THR A 211 12.05 0.53 -17.63
CA THR A 211 13.45 0.22 -17.88
C THR A 211 13.66 0.36 -19.38
N SER A 212 14.48 1.33 -19.81
CA SER A 212 15.03 1.35 -21.15
C SER A 212 15.62 -0.02 -21.47
N ASP A 213 15.40 -0.48 -22.68
CA ASP A 213 15.96 -1.69 -23.29
C ASP A 213 17.46 -1.82 -23.06
#